data_89410b747aabb8108b5abb1ed1ac6512
#
_entry.id   89410b747aabb8108b5abb1ed1ac6512
#
_cell.length_a   1.000
_cell.length_b   1.000
_cell.length_c   1.000
_cell.angle_alpha   90.00
_cell.angle_beta   90.00
_cell.angle_gamma   90.00
#
_symmetry.space_group_name_H-M   'P 1'
#
loop_
_entity.id
_entity.type
_entity.pdbx_description
1 polymer ?
#
loop_
_entity_poly.entity_id
_entity_poly.type
_entity_poly.pdbx_seq_one_letter_code
_entity_poly.pdbx_strand_id
1 'polypeptide(L)'
;MATNATIETLLNRRSIRKFKDEPIDDDATATLETVAQHAASSQFLNDWSAIRVSDPAIKARLAEIGNQPYIATAPLLYVFVIDEHRNAHIAQRKGIDPTSDEFHLKYSYRFTQAQDDAVLALHAMETAAYSLGLGGVILGSLLNDIPALIDLLNLPEYTYPADDDGMLEQLPDFDNKVHQYYDLRQTDRPVDAFSDQIASVSRQGVSGKTLLDKAAAQGFQLDK
;
A
#
# COMPACT_ATOMS: atom_id res chain seq x y z
N MET A 1 -30.84 0.56 16.09
CA MET A 1 -29.38 0.53 15.78
C MET A 1 -29.00 1.91 15.31
N ALA A 2 -27.92 2.50 15.84
CA ALA A 2 -27.46 3.82 15.35
C ALA A 2 -27.00 3.67 13.90
N THR A 3 -27.36 4.61 13.01
CA THR A 3 -26.98 4.63 11.60
C THR A 3 -26.66 6.04 11.15
N ASN A 4 -25.84 6.15 10.11
CA ASN A 4 -25.55 7.34 9.34
C ASN A 4 -25.09 6.91 7.93
N ALA A 5 -24.85 7.87 7.05
CA ALA A 5 -24.46 7.57 5.65
C ALA A 5 -23.22 6.67 5.53
N THR A 6 -22.21 6.83 6.41
CA THR A 6 -21.01 5.99 6.41
C THR A 6 -21.35 4.55 6.78
N ILE A 7 -22.13 4.36 7.85
CA ILE A 7 -22.55 3.01 8.29
C ILE A 7 -23.39 2.35 7.19
N GLU A 8 -24.29 3.07 6.58
CA GLU A 8 -25.13 2.57 5.49
C GLU A 8 -24.30 2.15 4.27
N THR A 9 -23.29 2.95 3.90
CA THR A 9 -22.33 2.59 2.84
C THR A 9 -21.64 1.27 3.14
N LEU A 10 -21.11 1.11 4.36
CA LEU A 10 -20.41 -0.11 4.77
C LEU A 10 -21.32 -1.34 4.83
N LEU A 11 -22.55 -1.19 5.34
CA LEU A 11 -23.52 -2.29 5.43
C LEU A 11 -24.08 -2.72 4.05
N ASN A 12 -24.13 -1.81 3.09
CA ASN A 12 -24.60 -2.08 1.72
C ASN A 12 -23.47 -2.53 0.79
N ARG A 13 -22.21 -2.56 1.24
CA ARG A 13 -21.06 -2.99 0.46
C ARG A 13 -21.25 -4.43 -0.06
N ARG A 14 -20.96 -4.65 -1.33
CA ARG A 14 -20.95 -5.97 -1.97
C ARG A 14 -19.95 -6.00 -3.12
N SER A 15 -19.32 -7.12 -3.36
CA SER A 15 -18.41 -7.28 -4.49
C SER A 15 -19.16 -7.20 -5.83
N ILE A 16 -18.82 -6.22 -6.65
CA ILE A 16 -19.34 -5.99 -7.99
C ILE A 16 -18.30 -6.50 -9.00
N ARG A 17 -18.71 -7.42 -9.87
CA ARG A 17 -17.85 -8.07 -10.88
C ARG A 17 -18.31 -7.88 -12.31
N LYS A 18 -19.32 -7.04 -12.52
CA LYS A 18 -19.80 -6.62 -13.82
C LYS A 18 -19.84 -5.11 -13.85
N PHE A 19 -19.00 -4.54 -14.68
CA PHE A 19 -18.83 -3.09 -14.81
C PHE A 19 -19.55 -2.59 -16.06
N LYS A 20 -19.92 -1.32 -16.04
CA LYS A 20 -20.32 -0.59 -17.22
C LYS A 20 -19.09 -0.22 -18.04
N ASP A 21 -19.27 -0.09 -19.35
CA ASP A 21 -18.22 0.43 -20.24
C ASP A 21 -18.27 1.97 -20.24
N GLU A 22 -18.03 2.55 -19.08
CA GLU A 22 -18.06 4.00 -18.83
C GLU A 22 -16.79 4.34 -18.04
N PRO A 23 -16.01 5.34 -18.45
CA PRO A 23 -14.83 5.77 -17.69
C PRO A 23 -15.26 6.37 -16.35
N ILE A 24 -14.41 6.22 -15.35
CA ILE A 24 -14.53 6.96 -14.09
C ILE A 24 -13.90 8.34 -14.33
N ASP A 25 -14.58 9.41 -13.91
CA ASP A 25 -14.06 10.76 -14.08
C ASP A 25 -12.79 11.01 -13.24
N ASP A 26 -12.00 12.00 -13.68
CA ASP A 26 -10.71 12.28 -13.09
C ASP A 26 -10.83 12.84 -11.67
N ASP A 27 -11.87 13.61 -11.35
CA ASP A 27 -12.09 14.14 -10.00
C ASP A 27 -12.44 13.03 -9.02
N ALA A 28 -13.30 12.07 -9.42
CA ALA A 28 -13.60 10.89 -8.62
C ALA A 28 -12.31 10.06 -8.42
N THR A 29 -11.54 9.84 -9.47
CA THR A 29 -10.27 9.09 -9.40
C THR A 29 -9.28 9.75 -8.43
N ALA A 30 -9.06 11.06 -8.54
CA ALA A 30 -8.19 11.82 -7.65
C ALA A 30 -8.68 11.79 -6.19
N THR A 31 -10.01 11.83 -5.99
CA THR A 31 -10.60 11.68 -4.65
C THR A 31 -10.30 10.32 -4.05
N LEU A 32 -10.44 9.23 -4.82
CA LEU A 32 -10.14 7.88 -4.38
C LEU A 32 -8.66 7.71 -3.99
N GLU A 33 -7.75 8.23 -4.82
CA GLU A 33 -6.31 8.21 -4.55
C GLU A 33 -5.97 9.01 -3.29
N THR A 34 -6.56 10.20 -3.13
CA THR A 34 -6.38 11.03 -1.93
C THR A 34 -6.86 10.31 -0.67
N VAL A 35 -8.02 9.66 -0.71
CA VAL A 35 -8.56 8.91 0.45
C VAL A 35 -7.64 7.75 0.81
N ALA A 36 -7.10 7.01 -0.17
CA ALA A 36 -6.13 5.96 0.10
C ALA A 36 -4.89 6.49 0.82
N GLN A 37 -4.34 7.62 0.40
CA GLN A 37 -3.19 8.28 1.02
C GLN A 37 -3.45 8.76 2.46
N HIS A 38 -4.71 8.94 2.87
CA HIS A 38 -5.11 9.31 4.23
C HIS A 38 -5.37 8.11 5.14
N ALA A 39 -5.17 6.89 4.67
CA ALA A 39 -5.25 5.70 5.51
C ALA A 39 -4.19 5.73 6.62
N ALA A 40 -4.48 5.06 7.72
CA ALA A 40 -3.50 4.90 8.77
C ALA A 40 -2.32 4.05 8.29
N SER A 41 -1.11 4.43 8.69
CA SER A 41 0.11 3.70 8.39
C SER A 41 0.93 3.48 9.65
N SER A 42 1.48 2.28 9.79
CA SER A 42 2.33 1.92 10.92
C SER A 42 3.56 2.80 10.97
N GLN A 43 3.78 3.47 12.11
CA GLN A 43 4.89 4.40 12.30
C GLN A 43 5.01 5.48 11.20
N PHE A 44 3.93 5.74 10.48
CA PHE A 44 3.89 6.67 9.36
C PHE A 44 4.88 6.34 8.22
N LEU A 45 5.22 5.06 8.05
CA LEU A 45 6.19 4.62 7.03
C LEU A 45 5.63 4.68 5.62
N ASN A 46 4.30 4.58 5.49
CA ASN A 46 3.62 4.51 4.19
C ASN A 46 4.26 3.46 3.25
N ASP A 47 4.56 2.29 3.81
CA ASP A 47 5.29 1.20 3.17
C ASP A 47 4.41 0.40 2.20
N TRP A 48 3.62 1.10 1.44
CA TRP A 48 2.75 0.60 0.38
C TRP A 48 2.71 1.56 -0.82
N SER A 49 2.35 1.03 -1.97
CA SER A 49 2.06 1.80 -3.18
C SER A 49 0.85 1.24 -3.91
N ALA A 50 0.20 2.07 -4.71
CA ALA A 50 -0.92 1.68 -5.56
C ALA A 50 -0.58 1.96 -7.03
N ILE A 51 -0.54 0.92 -7.83
CA ILE A 51 -0.25 0.99 -9.27
C ILE A 51 -1.57 1.08 -10.02
N ARG A 52 -1.82 2.22 -10.67
CA ARG A 52 -2.96 2.38 -11.58
C ARG A 52 -2.64 1.68 -12.90
N VAL A 53 -3.40 0.65 -13.22
CA VAL A 53 -3.23 -0.11 -14.47
C VAL A 53 -4.21 0.42 -15.52
N SER A 54 -3.69 1.13 -16.53
CA SER A 54 -4.48 1.68 -17.64
C SER A 54 -4.27 0.92 -18.96
N ASP A 55 -3.12 0.25 -19.14
CA ASP A 55 -2.79 -0.49 -20.36
C ASP A 55 -3.71 -1.71 -20.54
N PRO A 56 -4.47 -1.81 -21.64
CA PRO A 56 -5.35 -2.94 -21.88
C PRO A 56 -4.63 -4.28 -21.98
N ALA A 57 -3.39 -4.31 -22.47
CA ALA A 57 -2.61 -5.54 -22.56
C ALA A 57 -2.21 -6.05 -21.18
N ILE A 58 -1.81 -5.14 -20.28
CA ILE A 58 -1.51 -5.49 -18.88
C ILE A 58 -2.79 -5.95 -18.16
N LYS A 59 -3.93 -5.26 -18.33
CA LYS A 59 -5.22 -5.68 -17.77
C LYS A 59 -5.62 -7.08 -18.24
N ALA A 60 -5.45 -7.39 -19.54
CA ALA A 60 -5.75 -8.71 -20.08
C ALA A 60 -4.87 -9.79 -19.41
N ARG A 61 -3.56 -9.50 -19.25
CA ARG A 61 -2.65 -10.44 -18.60
C ARG A 61 -2.96 -10.65 -17.12
N LEU A 62 -3.34 -9.59 -16.40
CA LEU A 62 -3.81 -9.70 -15.02
C LEU A 62 -5.10 -10.52 -14.90
N ALA A 63 -5.99 -10.41 -15.90
CA ALA A 63 -7.21 -11.22 -15.96
C ALA A 63 -6.90 -12.72 -16.13
N GLU A 64 -5.87 -13.07 -16.90
CA GLU A 64 -5.37 -14.44 -17.03
C GLU A 64 -4.78 -14.95 -15.70
N ILE A 65 -3.85 -14.20 -15.09
CA ILE A 65 -3.24 -14.56 -13.80
C ILE A 65 -4.32 -14.77 -12.74
N GLY A 66 -5.26 -13.83 -12.63
CA GLY A 66 -6.34 -13.88 -11.65
C GLY A 66 -7.45 -14.86 -12.00
N ASN A 67 -7.46 -15.42 -13.22
CA ASN A 67 -8.57 -16.23 -13.75
C ASN A 67 -9.94 -15.52 -13.59
N GLN A 68 -9.97 -14.21 -13.86
CA GLN A 68 -11.12 -13.35 -13.65
C GLN A 68 -11.30 -12.42 -14.87
N PRO A 69 -12.12 -12.78 -15.89
CA PRO A 69 -12.22 -12.04 -17.15
C PRO A 69 -12.61 -10.56 -17.00
N TYR A 70 -13.39 -10.20 -15.97
CA TYR A 70 -13.83 -8.84 -15.74
C TYR A 70 -12.71 -7.87 -15.35
N ILE A 71 -11.51 -8.35 -14.99
CA ILE A 71 -10.33 -7.50 -14.75
C ILE A 71 -9.94 -6.77 -16.02
N ALA A 72 -9.99 -7.46 -17.17
CA ALA A 72 -9.63 -6.87 -18.47
C ALA A 72 -10.51 -5.68 -18.86
N THR A 73 -11.77 -5.66 -18.41
CA THR A 73 -12.77 -4.64 -18.77
C THR A 73 -13.08 -3.67 -17.64
N ALA A 74 -12.40 -3.78 -16.50
CA ALA A 74 -12.63 -2.84 -15.39
C ALA A 74 -12.24 -1.41 -15.81
N PRO A 75 -13.12 -0.41 -15.66
CA PRO A 75 -12.82 0.96 -16.08
C PRO A 75 -11.68 1.58 -15.23
N LEU A 76 -11.57 1.19 -13.98
CA LEU A 76 -10.50 1.60 -13.07
C LEU A 76 -9.92 0.37 -12.37
N LEU A 77 -8.61 0.21 -12.39
CA LEU A 77 -7.91 -0.93 -11.79
C LEU A 77 -6.67 -0.44 -11.07
N TYR A 78 -6.53 -0.85 -9.80
CA TYR A 78 -5.32 -0.65 -9.00
C TYR A 78 -4.76 -1.98 -8.52
N VAL A 79 -3.44 -2.08 -8.48
CA VAL A 79 -2.71 -3.13 -7.76
C VAL A 79 -2.02 -2.48 -6.59
N PHE A 80 -2.45 -2.84 -5.38
CA PHE A 80 -1.79 -2.40 -4.15
C PHE A 80 -0.63 -3.33 -3.86
N VAL A 81 0.52 -2.76 -3.59
CA VAL A 81 1.75 -3.48 -3.31
C VAL A 81 2.37 -3.03 -2.00
N ILE A 82 3.07 -3.92 -1.35
CA ILE A 82 4.02 -3.59 -0.29
C ILE A 82 5.18 -2.84 -0.94
N ASP A 83 5.65 -1.74 -0.34
CA ASP A 83 6.69 -0.90 -0.93
C ASP A 83 7.71 -0.46 0.12
N GLU A 84 8.69 -1.31 0.34
CA GLU A 84 9.88 -0.97 1.12
C GLU A 84 11.05 -0.52 0.23
N HIS A 85 10.92 -0.56 -1.09
CA HIS A 85 11.95 -0.09 -2.02
C HIS A 85 12.19 1.41 -1.85
N ARG A 86 11.13 2.22 -1.81
CA ARG A 86 11.21 3.65 -1.52
C ARG A 86 11.89 3.92 -0.18
N ASN A 87 11.49 3.20 0.88
CA ASN A 87 12.05 3.34 2.21
C ASN A 87 13.52 2.88 2.26
N ALA A 88 13.90 1.85 1.48
CA ALA A 88 15.28 1.41 1.33
C ALA A 88 16.15 2.51 0.70
N HIS A 89 15.67 3.18 -0.36
CA HIS A 89 16.38 4.30 -0.97
C HIS A 89 16.53 5.49 -0.01
N ILE A 90 15.50 5.82 0.76
CA ILE A 90 15.59 6.86 1.80
C ILE A 90 16.61 6.48 2.87
N ALA A 91 16.59 5.24 3.35
CA ALA A 91 17.55 4.73 4.33
C ALA A 91 19.00 4.80 3.80
N GLN A 92 19.20 4.43 2.53
CA GLN A 92 20.50 4.49 1.86
C GLN A 92 21.04 5.93 1.81
N ARG A 93 20.21 6.92 1.49
CA ARG A 93 20.60 8.33 1.53
C ARG A 93 20.97 8.82 2.94
N LYS A 94 20.42 8.18 3.97
CA LYS A 94 20.75 8.42 5.38
C LYS A 94 21.90 7.55 5.89
N GLY A 95 22.64 6.89 4.98
CA GLY A 95 23.83 6.10 5.29
C GLY A 95 23.57 4.72 5.88
N ILE A 96 22.38 4.17 5.70
CA ILE A 96 22.04 2.80 6.08
C ILE A 96 22.09 1.95 4.80
N ASP A 97 22.92 0.91 4.80
CA ASP A 97 22.98 -0.06 3.70
C ASP A 97 21.75 -1.00 3.74
N PRO A 98 20.86 -0.97 2.73
CA PRO A 98 19.68 -1.84 2.71
C PRO A 98 20.02 -3.33 2.64
N THR A 99 21.23 -3.69 2.20
CA THR A 99 21.67 -5.08 2.15
C THR A 99 22.18 -5.60 3.50
N SER A 100 22.54 -4.70 4.40
CA SER A 100 23.06 -5.03 5.73
C SER A 100 21.98 -5.59 6.67
N ASP A 101 22.40 -6.27 7.72
CA ASP A 101 21.51 -6.76 8.77
C ASP A 101 20.95 -5.64 9.66
N GLU A 102 21.47 -4.42 9.53
CA GLU A 102 20.95 -3.23 10.21
C GLU A 102 19.67 -2.68 9.56
N PHE A 103 19.40 -3.04 8.31
CA PHE A 103 18.16 -2.63 7.61
C PHE A 103 17.02 -3.57 7.96
N HIS A 104 16.28 -3.24 9.01
CA HIS A 104 15.21 -4.07 9.56
C HIS A 104 13.89 -4.01 8.78
N LEU A 105 13.73 -3.08 7.83
CA LEU A 105 12.49 -3.00 7.03
C LEU A 105 12.31 -4.21 6.10
N LYS A 106 13.38 -4.94 5.77
CA LYS A 106 13.32 -6.18 4.98
C LYS A 106 12.85 -7.42 5.75
N TYR A 107 12.61 -7.32 7.06
CA TYR A 107 12.27 -8.49 7.87
C TYR A 107 10.77 -8.79 7.86
N SER A 108 10.42 -10.05 8.10
CA SER A 108 9.05 -10.57 8.04
C SER A 108 8.04 -9.78 8.89
N TYR A 109 8.46 -9.23 10.01
CA TYR A 109 7.63 -8.35 10.82
C TYR A 109 7.17 -7.10 10.04
N ARG A 110 8.09 -6.48 9.30
CA ARG A 110 7.78 -5.29 8.48
C ARG A 110 6.93 -5.65 7.27
N PHE A 111 7.22 -6.79 6.65
CA PHE A 111 6.38 -7.32 5.58
C PHE A 111 4.90 -7.41 6.01
N THR A 112 4.64 -7.93 7.22
CA THR A 112 3.27 -8.02 7.75
C THR A 112 2.66 -6.65 7.99
N GLN A 113 3.43 -5.70 8.54
CA GLN A 113 2.95 -4.33 8.76
C GLN A 113 2.64 -3.60 7.46
N ALA A 114 3.53 -3.70 6.47
CA ALA A 114 3.34 -3.11 5.15
C ALA A 114 2.13 -3.72 4.43
N GLN A 115 1.87 -5.02 4.62
CA GLN A 115 0.67 -5.66 4.13
C GLN A 115 -0.60 -5.07 4.77
N ASP A 116 -0.59 -4.87 6.08
CA ASP A 116 -1.72 -4.28 6.80
C ASP A 116 -1.96 -2.84 6.32
N ASP A 117 -0.92 -2.04 6.15
CA ASP A 117 -1.00 -0.66 5.66
C ASP A 117 -1.57 -0.62 4.23
N ALA A 118 -1.12 -1.49 3.33
CA ALA A 118 -1.65 -1.62 1.97
C ALA A 118 -3.14 -1.99 1.96
N VAL A 119 -3.56 -2.90 2.85
CA VAL A 119 -4.96 -3.32 2.99
C VAL A 119 -5.82 -2.19 3.55
N LEU A 120 -5.33 -1.41 4.51
CA LEU A 120 -6.04 -0.25 5.06
C LEU A 120 -6.26 0.82 3.97
N ALA A 121 -5.24 1.11 3.17
CA ALA A 121 -5.34 2.06 2.07
C ALA A 121 -6.30 1.59 0.98
N LEU A 122 -6.22 0.32 0.59
CA LEU A 122 -7.14 -0.31 -0.36
C LEU A 122 -8.60 -0.24 0.14
N HIS A 123 -8.83 -0.58 1.40
CA HIS A 123 -10.18 -0.57 1.97
C HIS A 123 -10.75 0.86 2.12
N ALA A 124 -9.89 1.83 2.45
CA ALA A 124 -10.29 3.23 2.47
C ALA A 124 -10.73 3.71 1.08
N MET A 125 -9.96 3.41 0.04
CA MET A 125 -10.30 3.69 -1.36
C MET A 125 -11.61 3.01 -1.78
N GLU A 126 -11.79 1.73 -1.46
CA GLU A 126 -13.03 0.99 -1.77
C GLU A 126 -14.24 1.62 -1.09
N THR A 127 -14.13 1.97 0.19
CA THR A 127 -15.21 2.62 0.95
C THR A 127 -15.58 3.97 0.32
N ALA A 128 -14.60 4.77 -0.09
CA ALA A 128 -14.82 6.02 -0.79
C ALA A 128 -15.52 5.78 -2.14
N ALA A 129 -15.12 4.77 -2.90
CA ALA A 129 -15.78 4.42 -4.16
C ALA A 129 -17.28 4.12 -3.94
N TYR A 130 -17.62 3.31 -2.95
CA TYR A 130 -19.02 3.04 -2.61
C TYR A 130 -19.80 4.29 -2.19
N SER A 131 -19.16 5.20 -1.45
CA SER A 131 -19.80 6.46 -1.04
C SER A 131 -20.10 7.39 -2.22
N LEU A 132 -19.33 7.26 -3.30
CA LEU A 132 -19.54 7.96 -4.58
C LEU A 132 -20.52 7.23 -5.53
N GLY A 133 -21.13 6.12 -5.08
CA GLY A 133 -22.05 5.32 -5.90
C GLY A 133 -21.36 4.40 -6.90
N LEU A 134 -20.04 4.25 -6.81
CA LEU A 134 -19.26 3.30 -7.60
C LEU A 134 -19.31 1.92 -6.96
N GLY A 135 -19.16 0.86 -7.76
CA GLY A 135 -19.05 -0.51 -7.28
C GLY A 135 -17.66 -1.06 -7.51
N GLY A 136 -17.14 -1.82 -6.55
CA GLY A 136 -15.81 -2.42 -6.62
C GLY A 136 -15.75 -3.89 -6.21
N VAL A 137 -14.60 -4.49 -6.40
CA VAL A 137 -14.26 -5.81 -5.87
C VAL A 137 -12.77 -5.86 -5.51
N ILE A 138 -12.47 -6.36 -4.33
CA ILE A 138 -11.10 -6.66 -3.91
C ILE A 138 -10.74 -8.05 -4.41
N LEU A 139 -9.55 -8.17 -5.01
CA LEU A 139 -9.06 -9.38 -5.65
C LEU A 139 -7.84 -9.92 -4.92
N GLY A 140 -7.96 -11.14 -4.38
CA GLY A 140 -6.81 -11.92 -3.91
C GLY A 140 -6.21 -12.81 -5.00
N SER A 141 -6.93 -13.01 -6.10
CA SER A 141 -6.55 -13.99 -7.14
C SER A 141 -5.33 -13.60 -7.97
N LEU A 142 -4.87 -12.36 -7.92
CA LEU A 142 -3.59 -11.96 -8.53
C LEU A 142 -2.40 -12.67 -7.90
N LEU A 143 -2.53 -13.16 -6.66
CA LEU A 143 -1.51 -13.96 -5.99
C LEU A 143 -1.40 -15.40 -6.51
N ASN A 144 -2.23 -15.81 -7.48
CA ASN A 144 -2.13 -17.14 -8.09
C ASN A 144 -0.79 -17.36 -8.80
N ASP A 145 -0.17 -16.30 -9.31
CA ASP A 145 1.14 -16.35 -9.96
C ASP A 145 1.93 -15.07 -9.63
N ILE A 146 2.54 -15.05 -8.44
CA ILE A 146 3.31 -13.91 -7.94
C ILE A 146 4.51 -13.60 -8.84
N PRO A 147 5.32 -14.58 -9.32
CA PRO A 147 6.42 -14.30 -10.23
C PRO A 147 5.96 -13.60 -11.51
N ALA A 148 4.91 -14.11 -12.16
CA ALA A 148 4.36 -13.48 -13.35
C ALA A 148 3.81 -12.06 -13.07
N LEU A 149 3.26 -11.80 -11.89
CA LEU A 149 2.79 -10.48 -11.49
C LEU A 149 3.95 -9.51 -11.31
N ILE A 150 5.02 -9.92 -10.65
CA ILE A 150 6.25 -9.13 -10.45
C ILE A 150 6.84 -8.75 -11.82
N ASP A 151 7.02 -9.73 -12.70
CA ASP A 151 7.59 -9.50 -14.03
C ASP A 151 6.68 -8.57 -14.88
N LEU A 152 5.36 -8.80 -14.86
CA LEU A 152 4.40 -8.02 -15.64
C LEU A 152 4.36 -6.55 -15.24
N LEU A 153 4.45 -6.27 -13.94
CA LEU A 153 4.42 -4.92 -13.39
C LEU A 153 5.81 -4.33 -13.20
N ASN A 154 6.88 -5.06 -13.59
CA ASN A 154 8.27 -4.66 -13.43
C ASN A 154 8.59 -4.20 -11.99
N LEU A 155 8.15 -4.99 -11.00
CA LEU A 155 8.36 -4.67 -9.60
C LEU A 155 9.82 -4.95 -9.21
N PRO A 156 10.57 -3.97 -8.68
CA PRO A 156 11.94 -4.17 -8.23
C PRO A 156 11.99 -4.95 -6.91
N GLU A 157 13.19 -5.31 -6.51
CA GLU A 157 13.46 -5.85 -5.17
C GLU A 157 12.96 -4.86 -4.11
N TYR A 158 12.31 -5.34 -3.05
CA TYR A 158 11.54 -4.58 -2.06
C TYR A 158 10.29 -3.88 -2.62
N THR A 159 9.91 -4.21 -3.83
CA THR A 159 8.65 -3.93 -4.51
C THR A 159 8.30 -2.48 -4.81
N TYR A 160 8.81 -1.89 -5.90
CA TYR A 160 8.29 -0.66 -6.52
C TYR A 160 8.59 -0.60 -8.02
N PRO A 161 7.71 -0.04 -8.88
CA PRO A 161 8.03 0.25 -10.27
C PRO A 161 9.11 1.32 -10.39
N ALA A 162 10.00 1.15 -11.34
CA ALA A 162 11.32 1.77 -11.40
C ALA A 162 11.39 3.23 -11.91
N ASP A 163 10.52 4.13 -11.52
CA ASP A 163 10.63 5.54 -11.96
C ASP A 163 10.51 6.49 -10.75
N ASP A 164 11.50 6.42 -9.86
CA ASP A 164 11.45 7.01 -8.53
C ASP A 164 12.33 8.25 -8.33
N ASP A 165 13.09 8.66 -9.34
CA ASP A 165 14.02 9.79 -9.22
C ASP A 165 13.30 11.09 -8.84
N GLY A 166 12.08 11.29 -9.31
CA GLY A 166 11.29 12.48 -9.01
C GLY A 166 10.78 12.58 -7.57
N MET A 167 10.47 11.45 -6.91
CA MET A 167 9.97 11.44 -5.53
C MET A 167 11.08 11.78 -4.52
N LEU A 168 12.28 11.24 -4.73
CA LEU A 168 13.42 11.52 -3.87
C LEU A 168 13.89 12.98 -3.97
N GLU A 169 13.67 13.64 -5.12
CA GLU A 169 13.91 15.08 -5.27
C GLU A 169 12.91 15.91 -4.46
N GLN A 170 11.68 15.44 -4.28
CA GLN A 170 10.62 16.09 -3.50
C GLN A 170 10.70 15.80 -1.99
N LEU A 171 11.56 14.88 -1.56
CA LEU A 171 11.67 14.46 -0.16
C LEU A 171 11.88 15.63 0.82
N PRO A 172 12.73 16.66 0.55
CA PRO A 172 12.88 17.79 1.46
C PRO A 172 11.59 18.58 1.68
N ASP A 173 10.78 18.76 0.63
CA ASP A 173 9.48 19.43 0.75
C ASP A 173 8.48 18.59 1.53
N PHE A 174 8.51 17.28 1.35
CA PHE A 174 7.66 16.34 2.10
C PHE A 174 8.06 16.32 3.58
N ASP A 175 9.35 16.25 3.90
CA ASP A 175 9.85 16.36 5.26
C ASP A 175 9.33 17.61 5.97
N ASN A 176 9.39 18.77 5.29
CA ASN A 176 8.87 20.03 5.83
C ASN A 176 7.35 20.00 6.07
N LYS A 177 6.57 19.40 5.16
CA LYS A 177 5.12 19.27 5.32
C LYS A 177 4.76 18.36 6.48
N VAL A 178 5.49 17.28 6.68
CA VAL A 178 5.30 16.35 7.80
C VAL A 178 5.61 17.05 9.12
N HIS A 179 6.70 17.83 9.23
CA HIS A 179 6.98 18.65 10.39
C HIS A 179 5.83 19.60 10.72
N GLN A 180 5.37 20.39 9.75
CA GLN A 180 4.26 21.33 9.94
C GLN A 180 2.97 20.62 10.42
N TYR A 181 2.68 19.43 9.90
CA TYR A 181 1.50 18.66 10.30
C TYR A 181 1.57 18.24 11.77
N TYR A 182 2.72 17.80 12.25
CA TYR A 182 2.90 17.38 13.64
C TYR A 182 3.02 18.56 14.60
N ASP A 183 3.66 19.66 14.21
CA ASP A 183 3.72 20.90 14.98
C ASP A 183 2.33 21.45 15.30
N LEU A 184 1.39 21.32 14.36
CA LEU A 184 0.00 21.73 14.57
C LEU A 184 -0.78 20.79 15.51
N ARG A 185 -0.38 19.53 15.64
CA ARG A 185 -1.12 18.51 16.41
C ARG A 185 -0.56 18.20 17.79
N GLN A 186 0.75 18.28 17.96
CA GLN A 186 1.44 17.84 19.18
C GLN A 186 2.61 18.80 19.50
N THR A 187 2.29 19.93 20.10
CA THR A 187 3.30 20.96 20.50
C THR A 187 4.32 20.46 21.53
N ASP A 188 4.06 19.36 22.23
CA ASP A 188 4.87 18.86 23.34
C ASP A 188 5.78 17.69 22.96
N ARG A 189 5.75 17.24 21.70
CA ARG A 189 6.54 16.11 21.24
C ARG A 189 7.34 16.51 19.99
N PRO A 190 8.66 16.63 20.08
CA PRO A 190 9.48 16.84 18.90
C PRO A 190 9.29 15.66 17.93
N VAL A 191 9.04 15.98 16.67
CA VAL A 191 8.87 15.00 15.60
C VAL A 191 10.01 15.18 14.62
N ASP A 192 10.71 14.09 14.35
CA ASP A 192 11.75 14.04 13.33
C ASP A 192 11.14 14.22 11.93
N ALA A 193 11.93 14.68 10.98
CA ALA A 193 11.55 14.68 9.58
C ALA A 193 11.19 13.26 9.13
N PHE A 194 10.33 13.12 8.13
CA PHE A 194 9.92 11.80 7.62
C PHE A 194 11.13 10.92 7.26
N SER A 195 12.12 11.49 6.57
CA SER A 195 13.35 10.78 6.21
C SER A 195 14.18 10.34 7.43
N ASP A 196 14.20 11.13 8.51
CA ASP A 196 14.89 10.78 9.77
C ASP A 196 14.11 9.70 10.53
N GLN A 197 12.79 9.74 10.47
CA GLN A 197 11.92 8.68 11.01
C GLN A 197 12.18 7.35 10.30
N ILE A 198 12.23 7.33 8.97
CA ILE A 198 12.61 6.15 8.18
C ILE A 198 13.97 5.61 8.64
N ALA A 199 15.00 6.46 8.74
CA ALA A 199 16.33 6.04 9.19
C ALA A 199 16.31 5.47 10.61
N SER A 200 15.56 6.08 11.53
CA SER A 200 15.40 5.61 12.90
C SER A 200 14.73 4.23 12.95
N VAL A 201 13.60 4.09 12.27
CA VAL A 201 12.81 2.85 12.26
C VAL A 201 13.54 1.73 11.52
N SER A 202 14.32 2.04 10.47
CA SER A 202 15.14 1.05 9.76
C SER A 202 16.15 0.33 10.68
N ARG A 203 16.57 0.96 11.78
CA ARG A 203 17.45 0.37 12.80
C ARG A 203 16.71 -0.26 13.97
N GLN A 204 15.38 -0.07 14.07
CA GLN A 204 14.54 -0.61 15.13
C GLN A 204 13.77 -1.81 14.61
N GLY A 205 13.83 -2.93 15.28
CA GLY A 205 13.04 -4.09 14.86
C GLY A 205 12.81 -5.07 16.00
N VAL A 206 11.64 -5.67 15.99
CA VAL A 206 11.40 -6.93 16.70
C VAL A 206 11.90 -8.04 15.79
N SER A 207 12.69 -8.98 16.30
CA SER A 207 13.11 -10.14 15.51
C SER A 207 11.88 -10.83 14.92
N GLY A 208 11.81 -10.88 13.58
CA GLY A 208 10.73 -11.57 12.88
C GLY A 208 10.63 -13.04 13.28
N LYS A 209 11.76 -13.67 13.59
CA LYS A 209 11.84 -15.02 14.15
C LYS A 209 11.03 -15.12 15.45
N THR A 210 11.14 -14.15 16.36
CA THR A 210 10.40 -14.16 17.62
C THR A 210 8.88 -14.08 17.41
N LEU A 211 8.43 -13.32 16.41
CA LEU A 211 7.01 -13.23 16.07
C LEU A 211 6.50 -14.55 15.47
N LEU A 212 7.23 -15.11 14.52
CA LEU A 212 6.90 -16.38 13.89
C LEU A 212 6.95 -17.54 14.90
N ASP A 213 7.95 -17.60 15.78
CA ASP A 213 8.04 -18.60 16.85
C ASP A 213 6.83 -18.50 17.80
N LYS A 214 6.38 -17.29 18.13
CA LYS A 214 5.17 -17.09 18.96
C LYS A 214 3.91 -17.50 18.22
N ALA A 215 3.77 -17.18 16.95
CA ALA A 215 2.63 -17.59 16.13
C ALA A 215 2.61 -19.12 15.97
N ALA A 216 3.75 -19.76 15.72
CA ALA A 216 3.87 -21.22 15.68
C ALA A 216 3.47 -21.87 17.02
N ALA A 217 3.88 -21.28 18.14
CA ALA A 217 3.49 -21.73 19.50
C ALA A 217 1.98 -21.63 19.75
N GLN A 218 1.26 -20.76 19.01
CA GLN A 218 -0.20 -20.64 19.03
C GLN A 218 -0.89 -21.57 18.00
N GLY A 219 -0.13 -22.42 17.32
CA GLY A 219 -0.68 -23.42 16.40
C GLY A 219 -0.74 -22.99 14.93
N PHE A 220 -0.21 -21.81 14.58
CA PHE A 220 -0.11 -21.41 13.16
C PHE A 220 0.99 -22.21 12.46
N GLN A 221 0.69 -22.76 11.27
CA GLN A 221 1.66 -23.46 10.42
C GLN A 221 2.27 -22.43 9.46
N LEU A 222 3.51 -22.00 9.73
CA LEU A 222 4.16 -20.90 9.03
C LEU A 222 5.14 -21.35 7.93
N ASP A 223 5.23 -22.67 7.73
CA ASP A 223 6.12 -23.35 6.80
C ASP A 223 5.37 -24.00 5.61
N LYS A 224 4.07 -23.70 5.47
CA LYS A 224 3.23 -24.22 4.40
C LYS A 224 2.54 -23.14 3.60
#